data_89c1fa047a8cddf51f1453412cf2a774
#
_entry.id   89c1fa047a8cddf51f1453412cf2a774
#
_cell.length_a   1.000
_cell.length_b   1.000
_cell.length_c   1.000
_cell.angle_alpha   90.00
_cell.angle_beta   90.00
_cell.angle_gamma   90.00
#
_symmetry.space_group_name_H-M   'P 1'
#
loop_
_entity.id
_entity.type
_entity.pdbx_description
1 polymer ?
#
loop_
_entity_poly.entity_id
_entity_poly.type
_entity_poly.pdbx_seq_one_letter_code
_entity_poly.pdbx_strand_id
1 'polypeptide(L)' 'MFVIRVSYPGGHSVWLTRRFPTVAWGLKKDAVPFPTEADAARTIARLRPSGPVSIEAIAPEIAKPG' A
#
# COMPACT_ATOMS: atom_id res chain seq x y z
N MET A 1 -7.97 -5.85 5.18
CA MET A 1 -6.99 -5.63 4.11
C MET A 1 -6.04 -4.51 4.46
N PHE A 2 -4.86 -4.56 3.88
CA PHE A 2 -3.82 -3.58 4.18
C PHE A 2 -3.22 -3.05 2.89
N VAL A 3 -2.76 -1.81 2.90
CA VAL A 3 -2.09 -1.23 1.75
C VAL A 3 -0.80 -0.59 2.21
N ILE A 4 0.14 -0.42 1.30
CA ILE A 4 1.45 0.15 1.60
C ILE A 4 1.45 1.60 1.18
N ARG A 5 1.85 2.47 2.10
CA ARG A 5 1.89 3.91 1.86
C ARG A 5 3.29 4.42 2.10
N VAL A 6 3.78 5.26 1.21
CA VAL A 6 5.05 5.94 1.38
C VAL A 6 4.78 7.42 1.49
N SER A 7 5.30 8.03 2.55
CA SER A 7 5.11 9.47 2.78
C SER A 7 6.39 10.21 2.43
N TYR A 8 6.25 11.36 1.83
CA TYR A 8 7.39 12.19 1.45
C TYR A 8 7.33 13.53 2.16
N PRO A 9 8.46 14.20 2.33
CA PRO A 9 8.47 15.53 2.91
C PRO A 9 7.59 16.44 2.07
N GLY A 10 6.89 17.34 2.69
CA GLY A 10 6.02 18.22 1.96
C GLY A 10 4.57 17.79 1.94
N GLY A 11 4.26 16.67 2.58
CA GLY A 11 2.88 16.26 2.71
C GLY A 11 2.35 15.37 1.61
N HIS A 12 3.23 14.88 0.74
CA HIS A 12 2.79 13.96 -0.30
C HIS A 12 2.83 12.54 0.18
N SER A 13 1.90 11.73 -0.29
CA SER A 13 1.90 10.29 -0.03
C SER A 13 1.53 9.58 -1.30
N VAL A 14 2.11 8.40 -1.49
CA VAL A 14 1.74 7.53 -2.60
C VAL A 14 1.53 6.15 -2.05
N TRP A 15 0.74 5.37 -2.74
CA TRP A 15 0.42 4.00 -2.34
C TRP A 15 0.90 3.05 -3.43
N LEU A 16 1.30 1.86 -3.02
CA LEU A 16 1.72 0.84 -3.98
C LEU A 16 0.51 0.40 -4.78
N THR A 17 0.54 0.63 -6.09
CA THR A 17 -0.59 0.30 -6.95
C THR A 17 -0.32 -0.89 -7.86
N ARG A 18 0.93 -1.34 -7.94
CA ARG A 18 1.26 -2.52 -8.72
C ARG A 18 2.60 -3.04 -8.26
N ARG A 19 2.72 -4.33 -8.13
CA ARG A 19 3.98 -4.93 -7.70
C ARG A 19 4.54 -5.93 -8.69
N PHE A 20 3.80 -6.21 -9.75
CA PHE A 20 4.24 -7.19 -10.74
C PHE A 20 3.55 -6.91 -12.06
N PRO A 21 4.26 -6.98 -13.16
CA PRO A 21 5.69 -7.29 -13.31
C PRO A 21 6.60 -6.13 -12.95
N THR A 22 6.08 -4.92 -12.85
CA THR A 22 6.86 -3.77 -12.43
C THR A 22 6.15 -3.06 -11.30
N VAL A 23 6.91 -2.42 -10.46
CA VAL A 23 6.36 -1.68 -9.32
C VAL A 23 5.82 -0.35 -9.79
N ALA A 24 4.65 0.02 -9.31
CA ALA A 24 4.07 1.33 -9.61
C ALA A 24 3.47 1.92 -8.33
N TRP A 25 3.47 3.24 -8.25
CA TRP A 25 2.95 3.97 -7.10
C TRP A 25 1.92 4.96 -7.59
N GLY A 26 0.93 5.22 -6.80
CA GLY A 26 -0.12 6.13 -7.22
C GLY A 26 -1.12 6.42 -6.12
N LEU A 27 -2.39 6.56 -6.50
CA LEU A 27 -3.43 6.96 -5.56
C LEU A 27 -3.93 5.81 -4.72
N LYS A 28 -4.44 6.15 -3.53
CA LYS A 28 -4.93 5.14 -2.61
C LYS A 28 -6.04 4.29 -3.20
N LYS A 29 -6.88 4.86 -4.02
CA LYS A 29 -7.99 4.11 -4.60
C LYS A 29 -7.55 2.95 -5.47
N ASP A 30 -6.32 3.02 -5.96
CA ASP A 30 -5.79 1.96 -6.81
C ASP A 30 -4.77 1.10 -6.07
N ALA A 31 -4.67 1.24 -4.77
CA ALA A 31 -3.66 0.54 -3.99
C ALA A 31 -3.87 -0.96 -4.01
N VAL A 32 -2.78 -1.70 -4.06
CA VAL A 32 -2.81 -3.15 -4.02
C VAL A 32 -3.18 -3.60 -2.61
N PRO A 33 -4.24 -4.38 -2.44
CA PRO A 33 -4.60 -4.85 -1.12
C PRO A 33 -3.79 -6.08 -0.73
N PHE A 34 -3.42 -6.16 0.55
CA PHE A 34 -2.73 -7.32 1.09
C PHE A 34 -3.63 -7.93 2.16
N PRO A 35 -3.78 -9.25 2.18
CA PRO A 35 -4.68 -9.88 3.14
C PRO A 35 -4.20 -9.79 4.57
N THR A 36 -2.90 -9.72 4.79
CA THR A 36 -2.35 -9.62 6.14
C THR A 36 -1.27 -8.56 6.20
N GLU A 37 -1.03 -8.09 7.41
CA GLU A 37 0.02 -7.10 7.61
C GLU A 37 1.38 -7.72 7.32
N ALA A 38 1.55 -8.99 7.60
CA ALA A 38 2.80 -9.69 7.34
C ALA A 38 3.13 -9.72 5.86
N ASP A 39 2.12 -9.89 5.02
CA ASP A 39 2.34 -9.89 3.58
C ASP A 39 2.80 -8.52 3.10
N ALA A 40 2.19 -7.47 3.64
CA ALA A 40 2.59 -6.11 3.30
C ALA A 40 4.02 -5.83 3.76
N ALA A 41 4.36 -6.25 4.97
CA ALA A 41 5.70 -6.04 5.50
C ALA A 41 6.76 -6.76 4.67
N ARG A 42 6.44 -7.96 4.22
CA ARG A 42 7.37 -8.73 3.40
C ARG A 42 7.61 -8.03 2.07
N THR A 43 6.56 -7.46 1.50
CA THR A 43 6.67 -6.73 0.26
C THR A 43 7.51 -5.48 0.44
N ILE A 44 7.35 -4.78 1.55
CA ILE A 44 8.13 -3.60 1.84
C ILE A 44 9.62 -3.95 1.90
N ALA A 45 9.96 -5.05 2.57
CA ALA A 45 11.33 -5.48 2.69
C ALA A 45 11.95 -5.75 1.32
N ARG A 46 11.15 -6.22 0.40
CA ARG A 46 11.63 -6.52 -0.93
C ARG A 46 11.77 -5.27 -1.79
N LEU A 47 10.84 -4.34 -1.66
CA LEU A 47 10.84 -3.15 -2.49
C LEU A 47 11.83 -2.09 -2.05
N ARG A 48 12.09 -2.02 -0.75
CA ARG A 48 13.02 -1.03 -0.19
C ARG A 48 12.72 0.38 -0.68
N PRO A 49 11.53 0.89 -0.35
CA PRO A 49 11.18 2.24 -0.80
C PRO A 49 12.10 3.30 -0.18
N SER A 50 12.26 4.39 -0.87
CA SER A 50 13.22 5.41 -0.47
C SER A 50 12.69 6.39 0.59
N GLY A 51 11.45 6.34 0.95
CA GLY A 51 10.90 7.25 1.95
C GLY A 51 10.32 6.51 3.13
N PRO A 52 9.82 7.23 4.13
CA PRO A 52 9.16 6.57 5.25
C PRO A 52 7.97 5.79 4.75
N VAL A 53 7.86 4.55 5.17
CA VAL A 53 6.81 3.66 4.69
C VAL A 53 5.97 3.19 5.85
N SER A 54 4.68 3.02 5.62
CA SER A 54 3.78 2.51 6.64
C SER A 54 2.78 1.56 6.01
N ILE A 55 2.18 0.73 6.84
CA ILE A 55 1.15 -0.20 6.42
C ILE A 55 -0.15 0.36 6.96
N GLU A 56 -1.10 0.57 6.07
CA GLU A 56 -2.36 1.17 6.44
C GLU A 56 -3.48 0.16 6.31
N ALA A 57 -4.30 0.03 7.34
CA ALA A 57 -5.43 -0.90 7.29
C ALA A 57 -6.59 -0.23 6.58
N ILE A 58 -7.27 -0.97 5.73
CA ILE A 58 -8.44 -0.46 5.05
C ILE A 58 -9.58 -1.44 5.21
N ALA A 59 -10.79 -0.93 5.22
CA ALA A 59 -11.95 -1.78 5.32
C ALA A 59 -12.23 -2.42 3.97
N PRO A 60 -12.70 -3.65 3.96
CA PRO A 60 -13.05 -4.30 2.70
C PRO A 60 -14.28 -3.64 2.14
N GLU A 61 -14.21 -3.31 0.87
CA GLU A 61 -15.29 -2.68 0.20
C GLU A 61 -16.55 -3.46 0.18
N ILE A 62 -16.44 -4.71 0.10
CA ILE A 62 -17.62 -5.51 0.03
C ILE A 62 -18.33 -5.59 1.33
N ALA A 63 -17.80 -5.13 2.36
CA ALA A 63 -18.43 -5.15 3.61
C ALA A 63 -19.63 -4.25 3.69
N LYS A 64 -19.94 -3.58 2.64
CA LYS A 64 -21.01 -2.71 2.63
C LYS A 64 -22.28 -3.44 2.76
N PRO A 65 -23.05 -3.26 3.74
CA PRO A 65 -24.28 -3.96 3.89
C PRO A 65 -25.25 -3.40 2.90
N GLY A 66 -25.50 -3.57 2.18
CA GLY A 66 -26.46 -3.19 1.21
C GLY A 66 -27.25 -2.01 1.48
#